data_f2f2ec31ef11badadbd340d3987b2514
#
_entry.id   f2f2ec31ef11badadbd340d3987b2514
#
_cell.length_a   1.000
_cell.length_b   1.000
_cell.length_c   1.000
_cell.angle_alpha   90.00
_cell.angle_beta   90.00
_cell.angle_gamma   90.00
#
_symmetry.space_group_name_H-M   'P 1'
#
loop_
_entity.id
_entity.type
_entity.pdbx_description
1 polymer ?
#
loop_
_entity_poly.entity_id
_entity_poly.type
_entity_poly.pdbx_seq_one_letter_code
_entity_poly.pdbx_strand_id
1 'polypeptide(L)'
;SEMASLFNLSKYHISKAGDSQSMFKALSRDTKKTGDGKNPSCVIVDEAAAITDRNSIEVLHSGMVARLNPLRIYITTASFTKETKFFEDLSHFRQILRGGADDNGHWFGLSYSIDPGDNWKDPVTWGKANPMLGISVTVEAIRHMADEAMSKPASLNEFLCKQLNIYVSANAAWVDRRHWDESVRPKPTDKPEATFLAFDLAHSRDLNAVVTLHRYGEEDLWAKFMFFLPEESL
;
A
#
# COMPACT_ATOMS: atom_id res chain seq x y z
N SER A 1 -12.66 8.89 37.67
CA SER A 1 -13.02 10.11 36.91
C SER A 1 -14.49 10.01 36.49
N GLU A 2 -15.22 11.13 36.46
CA GLU A 2 -16.64 11.19 36.04
C GLU A 2 -16.90 10.46 34.70
N MET A 3 -15.96 10.53 33.76
CA MET A 3 -16.08 9.82 32.48
C MET A 3 -16.15 8.29 32.61
N ALA A 4 -15.46 7.70 33.58
CA ALA A 4 -15.46 6.24 33.76
C ALA A 4 -16.83 5.69 34.17
N SER A 5 -17.68 6.48 34.85
CA SER A 5 -19.02 6.09 35.27
C SER A 5 -20.03 6.08 34.09
N LEU A 6 -19.69 6.70 32.97
CA LEU A 6 -20.54 6.77 31.78
C LEU A 6 -20.44 5.51 30.89
N PHE A 7 -19.49 4.64 31.16
CA PHE A 7 -19.19 3.48 30.33
C PHE A 7 -19.04 2.21 31.13
N ASN A 8 -19.53 1.12 30.57
CA ASN A 8 -19.26 -0.24 31.03
C ASN A 8 -18.14 -0.82 30.18
N LEU A 9 -17.05 -1.25 30.81
CA LEU A 9 -15.91 -1.88 30.16
C LEU A 9 -16.10 -3.40 30.16
N SER A 10 -15.99 -4.00 29.00
CA SER A 10 -15.97 -5.45 28.79
C SER A 10 -14.64 -5.83 28.10
N LYS A 11 -14.33 -7.11 28.10
CA LYS A 11 -13.13 -7.64 27.43
C LYS A 11 -13.04 -7.28 25.94
N TYR A 12 -14.19 -7.15 25.26
CA TYR A 12 -14.24 -7.02 23.79
C TYR A 12 -14.99 -5.78 23.30
N HIS A 13 -15.60 -5.02 24.19
CA HIS A 13 -16.35 -3.82 23.82
C HIS A 13 -16.49 -2.85 25.00
N ILE A 14 -16.77 -1.62 24.66
CA ILE A 14 -17.14 -0.55 25.59
C ILE A 14 -18.59 -0.20 25.27
N SER A 15 -19.49 -0.25 26.25
CA SER A 15 -20.87 0.16 26.09
C SER A 15 -21.22 1.36 26.95
N LYS A 16 -22.23 2.11 26.54
CA LYS A 16 -22.77 3.22 27.35
C LYS A 16 -23.43 2.67 28.59
N ALA A 17 -23.19 3.28 29.74
CA ALA A 17 -23.90 2.91 30.99
C ALA A 17 -25.40 3.12 30.82
N GLY A 18 -26.19 2.11 31.18
CA GLY A 18 -27.65 2.13 31.02
C GLY A 18 -28.18 1.87 29.60
N ASP A 19 -27.30 1.72 28.61
CA ASP A 19 -27.66 1.41 27.22
C ASP A 19 -26.65 0.46 26.60
N SER A 20 -26.94 -0.84 26.61
CA SER A 20 -26.10 -1.88 26.05
C SER A 20 -26.11 -1.94 24.51
N GLN A 21 -27.02 -1.20 23.87
CA GLN A 21 -27.09 -1.14 22.39
C GLN A 21 -26.06 -0.16 21.81
N SER A 22 -25.72 0.90 22.54
CA SER A 22 -24.69 1.87 22.16
C SER A 22 -23.33 1.36 22.61
N MET A 23 -22.57 0.81 21.67
CA MET A 23 -21.27 0.22 21.96
C MET A 23 -20.19 0.56 20.94
N PHE A 24 -18.96 0.64 21.42
CA PHE A 24 -17.75 0.61 20.61
C PHE A 24 -17.12 -0.78 20.70
N LYS A 25 -16.88 -1.41 19.58
CA LYS A 25 -16.37 -2.78 19.50
C LYS A 25 -15.21 -2.87 18.52
N ALA A 26 -14.07 -3.41 18.97
CA ALA A 26 -13.00 -3.81 18.09
C ALA A 26 -13.40 -5.07 17.32
N LEU A 27 -13.12 -5.08 16.02
CA LEU A 27 -13.35 -6.24 15.16
C LEU A 27 -11.99 -6.83 14.75
N SER A 28 -11.91 -8.16 14.70
CA SER A 28 -10.72 -8.84 14.21
C SER A 28 -10.69 -8.87 12.68
N ARG A 29 -9.54 -9.25 12.12
CA ARG A 29 -9.34 -9.44 10.69
C ARG A 29 -10.32 -10.44 10.03
N ASP A 30 -10.87 -11.39 10.81
CA ASP A 30 -11.88 -12.36 10.35
C ASP A 30 -13.32 -11.79 10.31
N THR A 31 -13.45 -10.54 9.98
CA THR A 31 -14.74 -9.80 9.96
C THR A 31 -15.75 -10.39 8.95
N LYS A 32 -15.29 -11.19 7.97
CA LYS A 32 -16.16 -11.93 7.04
C LYS A 32 -17.26 -12.74 7.75
N LYS A 33 -16.96 -13.31 8.92
CA LYS A 33 -17.93 -14.11 9.70
C LYS A 33 -18.64 -13.33 10.79
N THR A 34 -18.13 -12.16 11.18
CA THR A 34 -18.61 -11.40 12.35
C THR A 34 -19.16 -10.02 12.00
N GLY A 35 -19.00 -9.57 10.75
CA GLY A 35 -19.45 -8.28 10.25
C GLY A 35 -20.91 -8.26 9.79
N ASP A 36 -21.43 -9.39 9.29
CA ASP A 36 -22.79 -9.52 8.80
C ASP A 36 -23.83 -9.25 9.90
N GLY A 37 -24.91 -8.55 9.52
CA GLY A 37 -25.97 -8.19 10.43
C GLY A 37 -25.64 -7.05 11.41
N LYS A 38 -24.47 -6.41 11.30
CA LYS A 38 -24.15 -5.21 12.05
C LYS A 38 -24.67 -3.97 11.34
N ASN A 39 -25.11 -3.00 12.13
CA ASN A 39 -25.59 -1.71 11.64
C ASN A 39 -24.83 -0.59 12.36
N PRO A 40 -23.52 -0.40 12.04
CA PRO A 40 -22.70 0.59 12.72
C PRO A 40 -23.05 2.02 12.27
N SER A 41 -22.98 2.97 13.21
CA SER A 41 -23.07 4.40 12.89
C SER A 41 -21.71 4.97 12.48
N CYS A 42 -20.63 4.39 12.99
CA CYS A 42 -19.27 4.79 12.68
C CYS A 42 -18.42 3.53 12.49
N VAL A 43 -17.57 3.55 11.47
CA VAL A 43 -16.55 2.52 11.21
C VAL A 43 -15.21 3.22 11.13
N ILE A 44 -14.28 2.82 12.01
CA ILE A 44 -12.89 3.28 11.99
C ILE A 44 -12.04 2.12 11.52
N VAL A 45 -11.31 2.32 10.44
CA VAL A 45 -10.40 1.34 9.86
C VAL A 45 -8.98 1.83 10.07
N ASP A 46 -8.30 1.20 11.01
CA ASP A 46 -6.90 1.47 11.28
C ASP A 46 -6.02 0.61 10.37
N GLU A 47 -4.86 1.14 9.97
CA GLU A 47 -3.95 0.51 8.99
C GLU A 47 -4.66 0.09 7.69
N ALA A 48 -5.57 0.93 7.21
CA ALA A 48 -6.47 0.63 6.08
C ALA A 48 -5.73 0.20 4.81
N ALA A 49 -4.54 0.76 4.55
CA ALA A 49 -3.71 0.42 3.39
C ALA A 49 -3.09 -0.99 3.47
N ALA A 50 -3.09 -1.64 4.65
CA ALA A 50 -2.61 -3.01 4.82
C ALA A 50 -3.72 -4.05 4.67
N ILE A 51 -4.99 -3.63 4.54
CA ILE A 51 -6.13 -4.53 4.41
C ILE A 51 -6.34 -4.85 2.93
N THR A 52 -5.96 -6.05 2.53
CA THR A 52 -6.13 -6.55 1.15
C THR A 52 -7.51 -7.18 0.92
N ASP A 53 -8.19 -7.63 1.99
CA ASP A 53 -9.53 -8.21 1.88
C ASP A 53 -10.61 -7.12 1.82
N ARG A 54 -11.07 -6.84 0.60
CA ARG A 54 -12.13 -5.87 0.31
C ARG A 54 -13.44 -6.18 1.00
N ASN A 55 -13.83 -7.45 1.04
CA ASN A 55 -15.12 -7.88 1.56
C ASN A 55 -15.31 -7.49 3.03
N SER A 56 -14.26 -7.52 3.83
CA SER A 56 -14.33 -7.14 5.24
C SER A 56 -14.75 -5.68 5.45
N ILE A 57 -14.32 -4.78 4.57
CA ILE A 57 -14.70 -3.35 4.62
C ILE A 57 -16.09 -3.15 4.02
N GLU A 58 -16.39 -3.80 2.90
CA GLU A 58 -17.66 -3.64 2.17
C GLU A 58 -18.87 -4.14 2.98
N VAL A 59 -18.71 -5.25 3.72
CA VAL A 59 -19.76 -5.76 4.63
C VAL A 59 -20.13 -4.72 5.70
N LEU A 60 -19.15 -4.06 6.29
CA LEU A 60 -19.39 -3.00 7.26
C LEU A 60 -20.05 -1.77 6.62
N HIS A 61 -19.65 -1.39 5.42
CA HIS A 61 -20.25 -0.29 4.68
C HIS A 61 -21.71 -0.56 4.33
N SER A 62 -22.02 -1.75 3.84
CA SER A 62 -23.40 -2.13 3.51
C SER A 62 -24.29 -2.12 4.73
N GLY A 63 -23.77 -2.49 5.90
CA GLY A 63 -24.48 -2.40 7.18
C GLY A 63 -24.82 -0.99 7.65
N MET A 64 -24.17 0.05 7.10
CA MET A 64 -24.41 1.46 7.47
C MET A 64 -25.59 2.11 6.73
N VAL A 65 -26.15 1.47 5.71
CA VAL A 65 -27.19 2.05 4.83
C VAL A 65 -28.43 2.52 5.60
N ALA A 66 -28.78 1.85 6.70
CA ALA A 66 -29.92 2.24 7.54
C ALA A 66 -29.64 3.41 8.50
N ARG A 67 -28.42 3.98 8.49
CA ARG A 67 -28.06 5.12 9.35
C ARG A 67 -28.27 6.43 8.64
N LEU A 68 -28.78 7.44 9.37
CA LEU A 68 -29.00 8.78 8.81
C LEU A 68 -27.69 9.51 8.50
N ASN A 69 -26.68 9.40 9.38
CA ASN A 69 -25.38 10.06 9.25
C ASN A 69 -24.26 9.04 9.50
N PRO A 70 -24.02 8.12 8.56
CA PRO A 70 -22.95 7.15 8.71
C PRO A 70 -21.57 7.83 8.53
N LEU A 71 -20.61 7.49 9.39
CA LEU A 71 -19.25 8.02 9.34
C LEU A 71 -18.24 6.90 9.10
N ARG A 72 -17.39 7.05 8.09
CA ARG A 72 -16.26 6.15 7.81
C ARG A 72 -14.97 6.91 7.98
N ILE A 73 -14.07 6.36 8.75
CA ILE A 73 -12.75 6.94 9.02
C ILE A 73 -11.69 5.92 8.64
N TYR A 74 -10.76 6.29 7.79
CA TYR A 74 -9.57 5.52 7.46
C TYR A 74 -8.35 6.22 8.04
N ILE A 75 -7.52 5.46 8.75
CA ILE A 75 -6.26 5.93 9.31
C ILE A 75 -5.18 4.96 8.82
N THR A 76 -4.12 5.48 8.21
CA THR A 76 -3.07 4.61 7.69
C THR A 76 -1.85 5.39 7.24
N THR A 77 -0.71 4.71 7.18
CA THR A 77 0.44 5.09 6.36
C THR A 77 0.30 4.49 4.95
N ALA A 78 1.20 4.81 4.04
CA ALA A 78 1.32 4.13 2.76
C ALA A 78 1.60 2.62 2.94
N SER A 79 1.43 1.85 1.89
CA SER A 79 1.62 0.40 1.88
C SER A 79 2.54 -0.02 0.73
N PHE A 80 2.98 -1.28 0.78
CA PHE A 80 3.77 -1.93 -0.28
C PHE A 80 2.91 -2.44 -1.43
N THR A 81 1.58 -2.31 -1.35
CA THR A 81 0.66 -2.67 -2.41
C THR A 81 -0.33 -1.54 -2.69
N LYS A 82 -0.73 -1.43 -3.95
CA LYS A 82 -1.79 -0.54 -4.42
C LYS A 82 -3.11 -1.28 -4.66
N GLU A 83 -3.14 -2.59 -4.41
CA GLU A 83 -4.29 -3.45 -4.67
C GLU A 83 -5.22 -3.53 -3.46
N THR A 84 -5.57 -2.38 -2.87
CA THR A 84 -6.43 -2.29 -1.70
C THR A 84 -7.61 -1.36 -1.96
N LYS A 85 -8.74 -1.63 -1.29
CA LYS A 85 -9.90 -0.73 -1.34
C LYS A 85 -9.54 0.68 -0.90
N PHE A 86 -8.70 0.82 0.10
CA PHE A 86 -8.22 2.13 0.55
C PHE A 86 -7.46 2.89 -0.54
N PHE A 87 -6.60 2.22 -1.32
CA PHE A 87 -5.85 2.90 -2.38
C PHE A 87 -6.76 3.39 -3.52
N GLU A 88 -7.84 2.68 -3.81
CA GLU A 88 -8.86 3.15 -4.76
C GLU A 88 -9.58 4.39 -4.24
N ASP A 89 -10.02 4.35 -2.97
CA ASP A 89 -10.68 5.49 -2.32
C ASP A 89 -9.73 6.70 -2.25
N LEU A 90 -8.46 6.49 -1.92
CA LEU A 90 -7.43 7.53 -1.95
C LEU A 90 -7.22 8.11 -3.36
N SER A 91 -7.23 7.26 -4.37
CA SER A 91 -7.07 7.67 -5.77
C SER A 91 -8.26 8.51 -6.23
N HIS A 92 -9.47 8.10 -5.85
CA HIS A 92 -10.68 8.86 -6.11
C HIS A 92 -10.66 10.22 -5.38
N PHE A 93 -10.30 10.25 -4.10
CA PHE A 93 -10.15 11.48 -3.33
C PHE A 93 -9.12 12.44 -3.95
N ARG A 94 -8.01 11.92 -4.46
CA ARG A 94 -7.03 12.73 -5.19
C ARG A 94 -7.58 13.31 -6.51
N GLN A 95 -8.48 12.60 -7.19
CA GLN A 95 -9.17 13.13 -8.37
C GLN A 95 -10.10 14.28 -7.99
N ILE A 96 -10.86 14.15 -6.89
CA ILE A 96 -11.70 15.23 -6.35
C ILE A 96 -10.85 16.48 -6.07
N LEU A 97 -9.73 16.34 -5.36
CA LEU A 97 -8.82 17.46 -5.07
C LEU A 97 -8.26 18.15 -6.32
N ARG A 98 -8.14 17.45 -7.43
CA ARG A 98 -7.68 17.98 -8.71
C ARG A 98 -8.82 18.52 -9.59
N GLY A 99 -10.06 18.48 -9.12
CA GLY A 99 -11.23 18.88 -9.88
C GLY A 99 -11.63 17.92 -10.99
N GLY A 100 -11.10 16.67 -10.98
CA GLY A 100 -11.40 15.62 -11.95
C GLY A 100 -12.60 14.74 -11.58
N ALA A 101 -13.15 14.88 -10.38
CA ALA A 101 -14.34 14.19 -9.91
C ALA A 101 -15.13 15.10 -8.98
N ASP A 102 -16.46 14.90 -8.93
CA ASP A 102 -17.35 15.60 -8.00
C ASP A 102 -17.28 14.95 -6.61
N ASP A 103 -17.14 15.76 -5.59
CA ASP A 103 -17.07 15.28 -4.20
C ASP A 103 -18.44 15.10 -3.55
N ASN A 104 -19.49 15.71 -4.10
CA ASN A 104 -20.84 15.76 -3.52
C ASN A 104 -20.90 16.18 -2.02
N GLY A 105 -19.83 16.82 -1.52
CA GLY A 105 -19.71 17.25 -0.13
C GLY A 105 -19.53 16.13 0.90
N HIS A 106 -19.12 14.93 0.47
CA HIS A 106 -19.06 13.74 1.34
C HIS A 106 -17.63 13.28 1.66
N TRP A 107 -16.62 13.92 1.08
CA TRP A 107 -15.23 13.53 1.25
C TRP A 107 -14.45 14.56 2.04
N PHE A 108 -13.72 14.09 3.04
CA PHE A 108 -12.71 14.86 3.74
C PHE A 108 -11.45 14.01 3.90
N GLY A 109 -10.29 14.59 3.74
CA GLY A 109 -9.04 13.87 3.96
C GLY A 109 -7.85 14.80 4.15
N LEU A 110 -6.87 14.30 4.88
CA LEU A 110 -5.55 14.89 5.05
C LEU A 110 -4.51 13.85 4.64
N SER A 111 -3.57 14.24 3.82
CA SER A 111 -2.49 13.37 3.37
C SER A 111 -1.17 14.11 3.50
N TYR A 112 -0.27 13.55 4.29
CA TYR A 112 1.07 14.06 4.52
C TYR A 112 2.08 13.11 3.88
N SER A 113 2.77 13.57 2.85
CA SER A 113 3.82 12.83 2.15
C SER A 113 4.82 13.80 1.56
N ILE A 114 6.01 13.35 1.22
CA ILE A 114 6.89 14.15 0.38
C ILE A 114 6.35 14.23 -1.04
N ASP A 115 6.71 15.28 -1.79
CA ASP A 115 6.23 15.48 -3.15
C ASP A 115 7.02 14.64 -4.16
N PRO A 116 6.41 14.31 -5.34
CA PRO A 116 7.15 13.72 -6.43
C PRO A 116 8.33 14.60 -6.85
N GLY A 117 9.54 14.01 -6.82
CA GLY A 117 10.79 14.73 -7.14
C GLY A 117 11.54 15.29 -5.93
N ASP A 118 10.95 15.28 -4.75
CA ASP A 118 11.70 15.61 -3.53
C ASP A 118 12.84 14.63 -3.29
N ASN A 119 13.94 15.15 -2.79
CA ASN A 119 15.05 14.30 -2.34
C ASN A 119 14.73 13.72 -0.97
N TRP A 120 14.38 12.45 -0.89
CA TRP A 120 14.04 11.76 0.35
C TRP A 120 15.18 11.75 1.41
N LYS A 121 16.43 12.00 0.99
CA LYS A 121 17.61 12.09 1.88
C LYS A 121 17.73 13.46 2.54
N ASP A 122 17.01 14.47 2.04
CA ASP A 122 17.07 15.82 2.57
C ASP A 122 16.14 15.96 3.78
N PRO A 123 16.66 16.28 4.98
CA PRO A 123 15.85 16.48 6.18
C PRO A 123 14.76 17.56 6.04
N VAL A 124 14.95 18.53 5.15
CA VAL A 124 13.96 19.59 4.91
C VAL A 124 12.65 19.02 4.36
N THR A 125 12.73 17.95 3.58
CA THR A 125 11.53 17.33 2.97
C THR A 125 10.73 16.48 3.95
N TRP A 126 11.37 15.98 5.03
CA TRP A 126 10.71 15.07 5.98
C TRP A 126 9.54 15.68 6.73
N GLY A 127 9.57 17.01 6.95
CA GLY A 127 8.46 17.74 7.58
C GLY A 127 7.15 17.69 6.79
N LYS A 128 7.21 17.49 5.46
CA LYS A 128 6.01 17.33 4.63
C LYS A 128 5.24 16.05 4.97
N ALA A 129 5.95 14.97 5.29
CA ALA A 129 5.35 13.69 5.65
C ALA A 129 5.12 13.56 7.17
N ASN A 130 5.81 14.36 7.98
CA ASN A 130 5.78 14.29 9.44
C ASN A 130 5.42 15.66 10.04
N PRO A 131 4.13 16.02 10.11
CA PRO A 131 3.70 17.34 10.60
C PRO A 131 4.06 17.58 12.07
N MET A 132 4.37 16.51 12.84
CA MET A 132 4.81 16.57 14.24
C MET A 132 6.34 16.47 14.37
N LEU A 133 7.09 16.64 13.28
CA LEU A 133 8.56 16.61 13.30
C LEU A 133 9.09 17.76 14.19
N GLY A 134 9.97 17.43 15.12
CA GLY A 134 10.49 18.35 16.12
C GLY A 134 9.63 18.51 17.38
N ILE A 135 8.45 17.86 17.43
CA ILE A 135 7.54 17.88 18.58
C ILE A 135 7.46 16.47 19.21
N SER A 136 6.80 15.54 18.56
CA SER A 136 6.69 14.15 19.03
C SER A 136 7.66 13.20 18.32
N VAL A 137 8.12 13.56 17.12
CA VAL A 137 9.13 12.82 16.35
C VAL A 137 10.35 13.71 16.19
N THR A 138 11.52 13.26 16.65
CA THR A 138 12.75 14.05 16.54
C THR A 138 13.36 13.92 15.14
N VAL A 139 14.04 14.96 14.71
CA VAL A 139 14.78 14.96 13.43
C VAL A 139 15.89 13.90 13.46
N GLU A 140 16.53 13.70 14.61
CA GLU A 140 17.57 12.70 14.80
C GLU A 140 17.04 11.27 14.62
N ALA A 141 15.82 10.99 15.12
CA ALA A 141 15.21 9.68 14.95
C ALA A 141 14.97 9.35 13.46
N ILE A 142 14.41 10.31 12.70
CA ILE A 142 14.21 10.12 11.25
C ILE A 142 15.55 10.03 10.53
N ARG A 143 16.55 10.82 10.92
CA ARG A 143 17.89 10.77 10.31
C ARG A 143 18.53 9.39 10.49
N HIS A 144 18.47 8.82 11.69
CA HIS A 144 19.01 7.49 11.95
C HIS A 144 18.38 6.43 11.05
N MET A 145 17.06 6.47 10.86
CA MET A 145 16.35 5.56 9.94
C MET A 145 16.73 5.82 8.47
N ALA A 146 16.92 7.09 8.07
CA ALA A 146 17.38 7.43 6.73
C ALA A 146 18.80 6.93 6.45
N ASP A 147 19.71 7.05 7.42
CA ASP A 147 21.09 6.55 7.31
C ASP A 147 21.10 5.01 7.20
N GLU A 148 20.25 4.33 7.95
CA GLU A 148 20.06 2.89 7.79
C GLU A 148 19.51 2.52 6.41
N ALA A 149 18.51 3.26 5.91
CA ALA A 149 17.94 3.06 4.60
C ALA A 149 18.94 3.32 3.45
N MET A 150 19.89 4.24 3.65
CA MET A 150 20.99 4.48 2.70
C MET A 150 21.99 3.32 2.67
N SER A 151 22.23 2.68 3.80
CA SER A 151 23.23 1.60 3.94
C SER A 151 22.64 0.21 3.62
N LYS A 152 21.32 0.02 3.79
CA LYS A 152 20.63 -1.26 3.63
C LYS A 152 19.45 -1.12 2.66
N PRO A 153 19.57 -1.59 1.40
CA PRO A 153 18.48 -1.49 0.41
C PRO A 153 17.14 -2.10 0.88
N ALA A 154 17.17 -3.13 1.74
CA ALA A 154 15.96 -3.73 2.30
C ALA A 154 15.17 -2.76 3.21
N SER A 155 15.87 -1.88 3.93
CA SER A 155 15.25 -0.89 4.85
C SER A 155 14.71 0.33 4.09
N LEU A 156 15.17 0.56 2.84
CA LEU A 156 14.76 1.74 2.06
C LEU A 156 13.25 1.78 1.80
N ASN A 157 12.68 0.68 1.34
CA ASN A 157 11.25 0.62 1.05
C ASN A 157 10.40 0.83 2.30
N GLU A 158 10.84 0.30 3.44
CA GLU A 158 10.17 0.51 4.72
C GLU A 158 10.23 1.98 5.14
N PHE A 159 11.41 2.61 5.05
CA PHE A 159 11.59 4.02 5.36
C PHE A 159 10.71 4.91 4.48
N LEU A 160 10.74 4.72 3.16
CA LEU A 160 9.92 5.48 2.22
C LEU A 160 8.42 5.33 2.50
N CYS A 161 8.00 4.11 2.79
CA CYS A 161 6.60 3.78 3.04
C CYS A 161 6.12 4.32 4.39
N LYS A 162 6.83 4.04 5.47
CA LYS A 162 6.38 4.31 6.84
C LYS A 162 6.72 5.70 7.36
N GLN A 163 7.87 6.27 6.93
CA GLN A 163 8.30 7.58 7.41
C GLN A 163 7.98 8.71 6.43
N LEU A 164 7.96 8.42 5.14
CA LEU A 164 7.72 9.45 4.11
C LEU A 164 6.39 9.28 3.37
N ASN A 165 5.61 8.29 3.75
CA ASN A 165 4.25 8.02 3.27
C ASN A 165 4.17 7.87 1.73
N ILE A 166 5.19 7.22 1.15
CA ILE A 166 5.28 6.93 -0.27
C ILE A 166 4.87 5.48 -0.52
N TYR A 167 3.92 5.27 -1.45
CA TYR A 167 3.61 3.93 -1.92
C TYR A 167 4.78 3.37 -2.74
N VAL A 168 5.42 2.35 -2.22
CA VAL A 168 6.51 1.63 -2.88
C VAL A 168 6.04 0.24 -3.28
N SER A 169 6.56 -0.29 -4.38
CA SER A 169 6.29 -1.68 -4.73
C SER A 169 6.99 -2.61 -3.72
N ALA A 170 6.27 -3.63 -3.22
CA ALA A 170 6.83 -4.65 -2.33
C ALA A 170 7.97 -5.46 -2.97
N ASN A 171 8.02 -5.48 -4.28
CA ASN A 171 9.13 -6.03 -5.01
C ASN A 171 10.32 -5.08 -4.83
N ALA A 172 11.15 -5.34 -3.81
CA ALA A 172 12.55 -4.97 -3.91
C ALA A 172 12.99 -5.52 -5.26
N ALA A 173 13.20 -4.63 -6.22
CA ALA A 173 13.65 -5.06 -7.53
C ALA A 173 14.88 -5.93 -7.30
N TRP A 174 14.82 -7.19 -7.70
CA TRP A 174 15.93 -8.12 -7.58
C TRP A 174 17.21 -7.55 -8.20
N VAL A 175 17.05 -6.68 -9.20
CA VAL A 175 18.12 -5.93 -9.85
C VAL A 175 17.77 -4.44 -9.78
N ASP A 176 18.73 -3.61 -9.40
CA ASP A 176 18.60 -2.14 -9.47
C ASP A 176 18.24 -1.75 -10.92
N ARG A 177 17.18 -0.94 -11.08
CA ARG A 177 16.70 -0.54 -12.40
C ARG A 177 17.78 0.12 -13.27
N ARG A 178 18.69 0.89 -12.67
CA ARG A 178 19.80 1.51 -13.40
C ARG A 178 20.73 0.45 -14.00
N HIS A 179 21.11 -0.56 -13.21
CA HIS A 179 21.93 -1.67 -13.71
C HIS A 179 21.19 -2.48 -14.77
N TRP A 180 19.85 -2.62 -14.63
CA TRP A 180 19.03 -3.25 -15.65
C TRP A 180 19.03 -2.44 -16.96
N ASP A 181 18.75 -1.13 -16.88
CA ASP A 181 18.71 -0.24 -18.05
C ASP A 181 20.09 -0.13 -18.72
N GLU A 182 21.18 -0.10 -17.94
CA GLU A 182 22.57 -0.13 -18.45
C GLU A 182 22.95 -1.46 -19.10
N SER A 183 22.28 -2.56 -18.75
CA SER A 183 22.52 -3.87 -19.37
C SER A 183 21.87 -4.04 -20.74
N VAL A 184 20.94 -3.12 -21.13
CA VAL A 184 20.27 -3.17 -22.43
C VAL A 184 21.24 -2.80 -23.53
N ARG A 185 21.50 -3.74 -24.42
CA ARG A 185 22.41 -3.56 -25.56
C ARG A 185 21.87 -4.28 -26.80
N PRO A 186 22.26 -3.84 -28.03
CA PRO A 186 21.94 -4.55 -29.27
C PRO A 186 22.43 -6.00 -29.23
N LYS A 187 21.73 -6.87 -29.92
CA LYS A 187 22.16 -8.25 -30.08
C LYS A 187 23.54 -8.27 -30.79
N PRO A 188 24.54 -9.01 -30.28
CA PRO A 188 25.79 -9.22 -30.97
C PRO A 188 25.57 -9.83 -32.36
N THR A 189 26.39 -9.43 -33.33
CA THR A 189 26.34 -9.93 -34.72
C THR A 189 27.00 -11.28 -34.88
N ASP A 190 27.90 -11.62 -33.97
CA ASP A 190 28.66 -12.85 -34.01
C ASP A 190 27.74 -14.07 -33.68
N LYS A 191 28.23 -15.25 -34.09
CA LYS A 191 27.53 -16.49 -33.78
C LYS A 191 27.71 -16.83 -32.29
N PRO A 192 26.68 -17.07 -31.53
CA PRO A 192 26.83 -17.49 -30.14
C PRO A 192 27.49 -18.85 -30.02
N GLU A 193 28.30 -19.03 -28.99
CA GLU A 193 28.91 -20.32 -28.64
C GLU A 193 27.86 -21.32 -28.16
N ALA A 194 26.88 -20.84 -27.40
CA ALA A 194 25.77 -21.66 -26.93
C ALA A 194 24.50 -20.84 -26.89
N THR A 195 23.37 -21.55 -27.07
CA THR A 195 22.04 -20.97 -26.93
C THR A 195 21.21 -21.84 -25.99
N PHE A 196 20.63 -21.22 -24.98
CA PHE A 196 19.75 -21.87 -23.99
C PHE A 196 18.35 -21.33 -24.17
N LEU A 197 17.36 -22.16 -23.96
CA LEU A 197 15.93 -21.82 -24.00
C LEU A 197 15.29 -22.20 -22.68
N ALA A 198 14.58 -21.27 -22.07
CA ALA A 198 13.81 -21.48 -20.87
C ALA A 198 12.35 -21.10 -21.08
N PHE A 199 11.46 -21.85 -20.44
CA PHE A 199 10.02 -21.63 -20.48
C PHE A 199 9.50 -21.53 -19.07
N ASP A 200 8.61 -20.57 -18.84
CA ASP A 200 7.74 -20.51 -17.67
C ASP A 200 6.30 -20.45 -18.19
N LEU A 201 5.56 -21.54 -17.99
CA LEU A 201 4.25 -21.75 -18.57
C LEU A 201 3.19 -21.77 -17.47
N ALA A 202 2.33 -20.77 -17.48
CA ALA A 202 1.17 -20.71 -16.60
C ALA A 202 0.00 -21.52 -17.16
N HIS A 203 -0.76 -22.14 -16.27
CA HIS A 203 -1.92 -22.94 -16.65
C HIS A 203 -3.16 -22.10 -16.97
N SER A 204 -3.33 -20.94 -16.33
CA SER A 204 -4.45 -20.00 -16.55
C SER A 204 -4.18 -18.66 -15.88
N ARG A 205 -4.62 -17.56 -16.49
CA ARG A 205 -4.65 -16.17 -15.98
C ARG A 205 -3.30 -15.58 -15.54
N ASP A 206 -2.19 -16.22 -15.87
CA ASP A 206 -0.86 -15.76 -15.52
C ASP A 206 -0.02 -15.58 -16.79
N LEU A 207 1.10 -14.89 -16.66
CA LEU A 207 2.01 -14.58 -17.76
C LEU A 207 2.81 -15.81 -18.15
N ASN A 208 2.79 -16.19 -19.41
CA ASN A 208 3.75 -17.16 -19.95
C ASN A 208 4.99 -16.44 -20.42
N ALA A 209 6.17 -16.95 -20.11
CA ALA A 209 7.43 -16.39 -20.50
C ALA A 209 8.29 -17.41 -21.28
N VAL A 210 8.93 -16.92 -22.34
CA VAL A 210 9.95 -17.66 -23.07
C VAL A 210 11.21 -16.81 -23.10
N VAL A 211 12.31 -17.37 -22.62
CA VAL A 211 13.60 -16.69 -22.59
C VAL A 211 14.60 -17.44 -23.46
N THR A 212 15.25 -16.72 -24.36
CA THR A 212 16.40 -17.24 -25.10
C THR A 212 17.65 -16.56 -24.57
N LEU A 213 18.61 -17.33 -24.09
CA LEU A 213 19.91 -16.86 -23.60
C LEU A 213 21.02 -17.31 -24.57
N HIS A 214 21.75 -16.36 -25.12
CA HIS A 214 22.92 -16.59 -25.99
C HIS A 214 24.21 -16.27 -25.23
N ARG A 215 25.17 -17.17 -25.29
CA ARG A 215 26.49 -16.97 -24.72
C ARG A 215 27.49 -16.71 -25.84
N TYR A 216 28.30 -15.64 -25.71
CA TYR A 216 29.35 -15.22 -26.66
C TYR A 216 30.76 -15.27 -26.07
N GLY A 217 30.92 -15.82 -24.87
CA GLY A 217 32.16 -15.98 -24.12
C GLY A 217 31.85 -16.43 -22.69
N GLU A 218 32.83 -16.39 -21.80
CA GLU A 218 32.64 -16.84 -20.43
C GLU A 218 31.64 -15.93 -19.64
N GLU A 219 31.71 -14.61 -19.85
CA GLU A 219 30.92 -13.62 -19.13
C GLU A 219 29.99 -12.81 -20.06
N ASP A 220 30.06 -13.03 -21.38
CA ASP A 220 29.22 -12.29 -22.32
C ASP A 220 27.94 -13.02 -22.67
N LEU A 221 26.85 -12.55 -22.08
CA LEU A 221 25.51 -13.11 -22.21
C LEU A 221 24.54 -12.10 -22.84
N TRP A 222 23.72 -12.54 -23.76
CA TRP A 222 22.62 -11.74 -24.30
C TRP A 222 21.32 -12.52 -24.20
N ALA A 223 20.28 -11.89 -23.63
CA ALA A 223 18.98 -12.51 -23.43
C ALA A 223 17.89 -11.81 -24.22
N LYS A 224 16.94 -12.58 -24.75
CA LYS A 224 15.69 -12.11 -25.32
C LYS A 224 14.52 -12.69 -24.54
N PHE A 225 13.63 -11.82 -24.12
CA PHE A 225 12.41 -12.19 -23.41
C PHE A 225 11.20 -12.04 -24.33
N MET A 226 10.29 -13.00 -24.28
CA MET A 226 8.98 -12.94 -24.93
C MET A 226 7.92 -13.33 -23.90
N PHE A 227 6.89 -12.50 -23.79
CA PHE A 227 5.81 -12.71 -22.84
C PHE A 227 4.50 -12.88 -23.59
N PHE A 228 3.66 -13.80 -23.11
CA PHE A 228 2.37 -14.12 -23.71
C PHE A 228 1.32 -14.09 -22.61
N LEU A 229 0.23 -13.37 -22.85
CA LEU A 229 -0.95 -13.40 -22.00
C LEU A 229 -1.99 -14.33 -22.65
N PRO A 230 -2.68 -15.17 -21.88
CA PRO A 230 -3.84 -15.88 -22.37
C PRO A 230 -4.93 -14.89 -22.83
N GLU A 231 -5.64 -15.22 -23.89
CA GLU A 231 -6.73 -14.38 -24.45
C GLU A 231 -7.82 -14.06 -23.40
N GLU A 232 -8.04 -14.97 -22.47
CA GLU A 232 -9.01 -14.82 -21.37
C GLU A 232 -8.56 -13.84 -20.27
N SER A 233 -7.34 -13.29 -20.38
CA SER A 233 -6.75 -12.36 -19.41
C SER A 233 -6.74 -10.91 -19.90
N LEU A 234 -7.22 -10.66 -21.10
CA LEU A 234 -7.46 -9.35 -21.71
C LEU A 234 -8.91 -8.92 -21.51
#